data_70404d40016548393f245d1785182903
#
_entry.id   70404d40016548393f245d1785182903
#
_cell.length_a   1.000
_cell.length_b   1.000
_cell.length_c   1.000
_cell.angle_alpha   90.00
_cell.angle_beta   90.00
_cell.angle_gamma   90.00
#
_symmetry.space_group_name_H-M   'P 1'
#
loop_
_entity.id
_entity.type
_entity.pdbx_description
1 polymer ?
#
loop_
_entity_poly.entity_id
_entity_poly.type
_entity_poly.pdbx_seq_one_letter_code
_entity_poly.pdbx_strand_id
1 'polypeptide(L)'
;MNKNRYGAFILWGFLALACWGLALTGFLENRRGNQEFTLYYDSPVLTGKEMELFIQEREEEGLPSVAAWKETDKESFTGNADLVRQGSFLEVRGEMKTLFSRQLIQGNFPWKEDYQGCVISRRLSQELFGTDKGIGNEIQVEGESYLVRGILKGEENLLAVWAEEDQELENFRLSYDSDLEPVSQAEEFLYQMTGAEPDRTFEGNLYGALSRFFLFLPILAGSFLGGVCSFRTAGKQREKRRKLFWYLLAGIFWLLFFWGLGRSVRLSPDYFPSMWSELSFYPQLIEEKIKGFRELTESSLCQADSYILGGTLKTVLLALSGLFFEMLAAAWSPKDSWHFTPAVHRIKEKRI
;
A
#
# COMPACT_ATOMS: atom_id res chain seq x y z
N MET A 1 -22.19 18.06 -37.15
CA MET A 1 -21.13 17.52 -36.25
C MET A 1 -21.42 18.03 -34.85
N ASN A 2 -21.71 17.10 -33.91
CA ASN A 2 -22.32 17.46 -32.61
C ASN A 2 -21.28 17.99 -31.62
N LYS A 3 -21.14 19.35 -31.53
CA LYS A 3 -20.16 20.04 -30.66
C LYS A 3 -20.18 19.55 -29.20
N ASN A 4 -21.36 19.15 -28.72
CA ASN A 4 -21.55 18.64 -27.36
C ASN A 4 -20.88 17.28 -27.10
N ARG A 5 -20.73 16.43 -28.14
CA ARG A 5 -20.07 15.12 -27.97
C ARG A 5 -18.55 15.24 -27.83
N TYR A 6 -17.94 16.15 -28.58
CA TYR A 6 -16.51 16.43 -28.42
C TYR A 6 -16.19 17.03 -27.03
N GLY A 7 -17.04 17.96 -26.57
CA GLY A 7 -16.88 18.53 -25.23
C GLY A 7 -16.98 17.46 -24.13
N ALA A 8 -17.96 16.57 -24.21
CA ALA A 8 -18.14 15.48 -23.26
C ALA A 8 -16.95 14.48 -23.32
N PHE A 9 -16.49 14.09 -24.50
CA PHE A 9 -15.32 13.21 -24.67
C PHE A 9 -14.07 13.80 -24.00
N ILE A 10 -13.78 15.09 -24.23
CA ILE A 10 -12.63 15.78 -23.63
C ILE A 10 -12.77 15.87 -22.12
N LEU A 11 -13.97 16.20 -21.62
CA LEU A 11 -14.25 16.30 -20.19
C LEU A 11 -14.00 14.96 -19.47
N TRP A 12 -14.59 13.89 -19.98
CA TRP A 12 -14.44 12.55 -19.37
C TRP A 12 -13.00 12.04 -19.47
N GLY A 13 -12.31 12.31 -20.57
CA GLY A 13 -10.89 11.99 -20.72
C GLY A 13 -10.01 12.73 -19.72
N PHE A 14 -10.29 14.02 -19.49
CA PHE A 14 -9.57 14.81 -18.49
C PHE A 14 -9.81 14.29 -17.06
N LEU A 15 -11.06 13.96 -16.72
CA LEU A 15 -11.39 13.36 -15.40
C LEU A 15 -10.71 12.03 -15.20
N ALA A 16 -10.65 11.17 -16.24
CA ALA A 16 -9.94 9.90 -16.19
C ALA A 16 -8.46 10.10 -15.88
N LEU A 17 -7.79 11.02 -16.58
CA LEU A 17 -6.38 11.35 -16.35
C LEU A 17 -6.13 11.95 -14.97
N ALA A 18 -7.02 12.82 -14.49
CA ALA A 18 -6.91 13.41 -13.15
C ALA A 18 -7.02 12.34 -12.05
N CYS A 19 -8.01 11.45 -12.13
CA CYS A 19 -8.17 10.34 -11.21
C CYS A 19 -6.96 9.40 -11.22
N TRP A 20 -6.46 9.07 -12.41
CA TRP A 20 -5.27 8.24 -12.54
C TRP A 20 -4.01 8.92 -11.97
N GLY A 21 -3.81 10.22 -12.22
CA GLY A 21 -2.72 10.98 -11.65
C GLY A 21 -2.74 11.00 -10.11
N LEU A 22 -3.94 11.18 -9.51
CA LEU A 22 -4.12 11.10 -8.05
C LEU A 22 -3.89 9.68 -7.52
N ALA A 23 -4.30 8.63 -8.26
CA ALA A 23 -4.01 7.25 -7.91
C ALA A 23 -2.50 6.97 -7.92
N LEU A 24 -1.79 7.49 -8.91
CA LEU A 24 -0.33 7.37 -9.03
C LEU A 24 0.39 8.03 -7.86
N THR A 25 -0.01 9.24 -7.44
CA THR A 25 0.59 9.90 -6.26
C THR A 25 0.38 9.08 -5.00
N GLY A 26 -0.84 8.57 -4.77
CA GLY A 26 -1.14 7.69 -3.63
C GLY A 26 -0.31 6.39 -3.64
N PHE A 27 -0.14 5.77 -4.81
CA PHE A 27 0.71 4.59 -4.95
C PHE A 27 2.19 4.89 -4.65
N LEU A 28 2.73 6.02 -5.13
CA LEU A 28 4.12 6.41 -4.88
C LEU A 28 4.37 6.74 -3.40
N GLU A 29 3.39 7.33 -2.73
CA GLU A 29 3.44 7.58 -1.29
C GLU A 29 3.52 6.28 -0.47
N ASN A 30 2.81 5.23 -0.88
CA ASN A 30 2.77 3.94 -0.18
C ASN A 30 3.86 2.94 -0.58
N ARG A 31 4.72 3.28 -1.55
CA ARG A 31 5.65 2.32 -2.17
C ARG A 31 6.58 1.61 -1.17
N ARG A 32 7.02 2.28 -0.12
CA ARG A 32 7.91 1.66 0.90
C ARG A 32 7.17 0.62 1.75
N GLY A 33 5.92 0.87 2.11
CA GLY A 33 5.10 -0.09 2.85
C GLY A 33 4.87 -1.43 2.14
N ASN A 34 5.15 -1.48 0.83
CA ASN A 34 5.07 -2.73 0.06
C ASN A 34 6.23 -3.71 0.35
N GLN A 35 7.21 -3.31 1.14
CA GLN A 35 8.38 -4.11 1.52
C GLN A 35 8.32 -4.51 3.00
N GLU A 36 7.22 -4.19 3.67
CA GLU A 36 7.04 -4.34 5.10
C GLU A 36 6.02 -5.44 5.40
N PHE A 37 6.32 -6.25 6.40
CA PHE A 37 5.44 -7.26 6.97
C PHE A 37 5.27 -6.96 8.45
N THR A 38 4.02 -7.00 8.94
CA THR A 38 3.75 -6.87 10.37
C THR A 38 3.10 -8.14 10.87
N LEU A 39 3.67 -8.72 11.92
CA LEU A 39 3.21 -9.95 12.54
C LEU A 39 2.78 -9.62 13.95
N TYR A 40 1.52 -9.93 14.25
CA TYR A 40 0.86 -9.63 15.51
C TYR A 40 0.68 -10.92 16.32
N TYR A 41 1.00 -10.84 17.59
CA TYR A 41 0.77 -11.90 18.57
C TYR A 41 -0.20 -11.37 19.63
N ASP A 42 -1.15 -12.19 20.06
CA ASP A 42 -2.15 -11.83 21.08
C ASP A 42 -1.57 -11.86 22.51
N SER A 43 -0.33 -12.35 22.65
CA SER A 43 0.43 -12.36 23.90
C SER A 43 1.90 -12.11 23.63
N PRO A 44 2.65 -11.54 24.60
CA PRO A 44 4.08 -11.35 24.48
C PRO A 44 4.82 -12.68 24.21
N VAL A 45 5.78 -12.65 23.28
CA VAL A 45 6.49 -13.87 22.82
C VAL A 45 7.99 -13.86 23.13
N LEU A 46 8.59 -12.66 23.31
CA LEU A 46 10.00 -12.53 23.71
C LEU A 46 10.26 -11.16 24.35
N THR A 47 11.42 -11.04 24.99
CA THR A 47 11.89 -9.77 25.57
C THR A 47 12.78 -9.00 24.59
N GLY A 48 12.94 -7.69 24.82
CA GLY A 48 13.83 -6.84 24.01
C GLY A 48 15.27 -7.37 23.97
N LYS A 49 15.75 -7.94 25.09
CA LYS A 49 17.08 -8.54 25.19
C LYS A 49 17.24 -9.80 24.34
N GLU A 50 16.26 -10.68 24.36
CA GLU A 50 16.28 -11.92 23.56
C GLU A 50 16.29 -11.58 22.06
N MET A 51 15.47 -10.59 21.63
CA MET A 51 15.47 -10.09 20.27
C MET A 51 16.85 -9.57 19.82
N GLU A 52 17.49 -8.74 20.65
CA GLU A 52 18.80 -8.19 20.30
C GLU A 52 19.89 -9.26 20.23
N LEU A 53 19.88 -10.22 21.14
CA LEU A 53 20.82 -11.35 21.10
C LEU A 53 20.64 -12.16 19.81
N PHE A 54 19.41 -12.47 19.43
CA PHE A 54 19.12 -13.21 18.20
C PHE A 54 19.61 -12.47 16.94
N ILE A 55 19.38 -11.14 16.87
CA ILE A 55 19.84 -10.32 15.75
C ILE A 55 21.37 -10.26 15.73
N GLN A 56 22.01 -10.06 16.87
CA GLN A 56 23.46 -9.93 16.98
C GLN A 56 24.20 -11.22 16.58
N GLU A 57 23.66 -12.39 16.93
CA GLU A 57 24.22 -13.68 16.55
C GLU A 57 24.21 -13.92 15.03
N ARG A 58 23.38 -13.22 14.28
CA ARG A 58 23.15 -13.39 12.84
C ARG A 58 23.46 -12.15 11.99
N GLU A 59 24.14 -11.16 12.55
CA GLU A 59 24.38 -9.86 11.89
C GLU A 59 25.07 -9.98 10.51
N GLU A 60 25.78 -11.08 10.23
CA GLU A 60 26.44 -11.35 8.94
C GLU A 60 25.50 -11.90 7.84
N GLU A 61 24.24 -12.25 8.15
CA GLU A 61 23.33 -12.97 7.25
C GLU A 61 22.45 -12.07 6.36
N GLY A 62 22.63 -10.74 6.38
CA GLY A 62 21.80 -9.82 5.58
C GLY A 62 20.34 -9.79 6.05
N LEU A 63 20.14 -9.69 7.33
CA LEU A 63 18.82 -9.71 7.99
C LEU A 63 17.93 -8.56 7.55
N PRO A 64 16.59 -8.72 7.59
CA PRO A 64 15.67 -7.60 7.45
C PRO A 64 15.84 -6.59 8.60
N SER A 65 15.47 -5.34 8.34
CA SER A 65 15.31 -4.38 9.44
C SER A 65 14.12 -4.79 10.31
N VAL A 66 14.35 -4.90 11.61
CA VAL A 66 13.35 -5.36 12.59
C VAL A 66 12.99 -4.23 13.54
N ALA A 67 11.70 -4.01 13.73
CA ALA A 67 11.15 -3.24 14.83
C ALA A 67 10.12 -4.11 15.57
N ALA A 68 10.24 -4.18 16.89
CA ALA A 68 9.27 -4.86 17.73
C ALA A 68 8.69 -3.87 18.74
N TRP A 69 7.42 -4.04 19.12
CA TRP A 69 6.79 -3.15 20.08
C TRP A 69 5.69 -3.83 20.90
N LYS A 70 5.43 -3.21 22.03
CA LYS A 70 4.22 -3.39 22.80
C LYS A 70 3.39 -2.11 22.70
N GLU A 71 2.08 -2.24 22.56
CA GLU A 71 1.16 -1.11 22.50
C GLU A 71 0.18 -1.16 23.68
N THR A 72 0.10 -0.06 24.42
CA THR A 72 -0.88 0.12 25.49
C THR A 72 -1.85 1.24 25.11
N ASP A 73 -3.11 0.88 24.95
CA ASP A 73 -4.16 1.82 24.58
C ASP A 73 -4.68 2.64 25.78
N LYS A 74 -5.10 3.88 25.48
CA LYS A 74 -5.75 4.78 26.46
C LYS A 74 -4.85 5.22 27.61
N GLU A 75 -3.53 5.21 27.40
CA GLU A 75 -2.61 5.80 28.35
C GLU A 75 -2.79 7.31 28.48
N SER A 76 -2.53 7.83 29.69
CA SER A 76 -2.71 9.24 30.02
C SER A 76 -1.40 9.99 29.89
N PHE A 77 -1.36 10.92 28.96
CA PHE A 77 -0.21 11.80 28.70
C PHE A 77 -0.44 13.16 29.34
N THR A 78 0.46 13.60 30.19
CA THR A 78 0.41 14.91 30.85
C THR A 78 1.49 15.82 30.23
N GLY A 79 1.07 16.92 29.67
CA GLY A 79 1.94 17.94 29.09
C GLY A 79 2.10 19.17 29.96
N ASN A 80 2.54 20.27 29.34
CA ASN A 80 2.65 21.57 30.00
C ASN A 80 1.27 22.04 30.53
N ALA A 81 1.28 22.73 31.66
CA ALA A 81 0.08 23.25 32.33
C ALA A 81 -0.94 22.18 32.76
N ASP A 82 -0.47 20.97 33.13
CA ASP A 82 -1.28 19.85 33.60
C ASP A 82 -2.39 19.42 32.60
N LEU A 83 -2.20 19.70 31.31
CA LEU A 83 -3.10 19.21 30.28
C LEU A 83 -2.91 17.71 30.12
N VAL A 84 -4.00 16.96 30.31
CA VAL A 84 -4.02 15.50 30.16
C VAL A 84 -4.75 15.10 28.87
N ARG A 85 -4.16 14.19 28.12
CA ARG A 85 -4.74 13.55 26.94
C ARG A 85 -4.54 12.05 26.99
N GLN A 86 -5.45 11.31 26.38
CA GLN A 86 -5.33 9.86 26.24
C GLN A 86 -4.94 9.49 24.82
N GLY A 87 -4.18 8.41 24.68
CA GLY A 87 -3.75 7.88 23.39
C GLY A 87 -3.02 6.55 23.51
N SER A 88 -2.42 6.08 22.42
CA SER A 88 -1.61 4.87 22.39
C SER A 88 -0.18 5.16 22.82
N PHE A 89 0.32 4.36 23.74
CA PHE A 89 1.70 4.36 24.20
C PHE A 89 2.41 3.14 23.61
N LEU A 90 3.48 3.37 22.87
CA LEU A 90 4.28 2.34 22.23
C LEU A 90 5.67 2.26 22.84
N GLU A 91 6.04 1.10 23.33
CA GLU A 91 7.39 0.76 23.76
C GLU A 91 8.05 -0.03 22.62
N VAL A 92 9.01 0.60 21.93
CA VAL A 92 9.60 0.10 20.68
C VAL A 92 11.02 -0.35 20.89
N ARG A 93 11.38 -1.54 20.41
CA ARG A 93 12.74 -2.07 20.35
C ARG A 93 13.16 -2.33 18.90
N GLY A 94 14.43 -2.17 18.59
CA GLY A 94 14.95 -2.30 17.23
C GLY A 94 14.87 -1.00 16.43
N GLU A 95 14.70 -1.08 15.12
CA GLU A 95 14.69 0.10 14.27
C GLU A 95 13.34 0.85 14.28
N MET A 96 13.18 1.78 15.21
CA MET A 96 11.97 2.63 15.29
C MET A 96 11.61 3.30 13.94
N LYS A 97 12.60 3.57 13.09
CA LYS A 97 12.40 4.07 11.73
C LYS A 97 11.61 3.10 10.84
N THR A 98 11.75 1.80 11.03
CA THR A 98 11.00 0.77 10.30
C THR A 98 9.51 0.87 10.63
N LEU A 99 9.17 1.10 11.90
CA LEU A 99 7.78 1.29 12.33
C LEU A 99 7.18 2.61 11.82
N PHE A 100 7.97 3.71 11.80
CA PHE A 100 7.49 5.06 11.49
C PHE A 100 8.18 5.73 10.28
N SER A 101 8.71 4.96 9.34
CA SER A 101 9.61 5.42 8.26
C SER A 101 9.13 6.60 7.41
N ARG A 102 7.81 6.87 7.38
CA ARG A 102 7.19 7.95 6.57
C ARG A 102 6.50 9.02 7.37
N GLN A 103 6.53 8.87 8.67
CA GLN A 103 5.67 9.67 9.54
C GLN A 103 6.44 10.78 10.22
N LEU A 104 7.78 10.72 10.27
CA LEU A 104 8.58 11.78 10.91
C LEU A 104 8.49 13.08 10.10
N ILE A 105 7.89 14.11 10.71
CA ILE A 105 7.74 15.45 10.13
C ILE A 105 8.88 16.37 10.57
N GLN A 106 9.29 16.25 11.84
CA GLN A 106 10.26 17.15 12.45
C GLN A 106 11.08 16.40 13.51
N GLY A 107 12.34 16.77 13.69
CA GLY A 107 13.25 16.19 14.66
C GLY A 107 13.86 14.88 14.21
N ASN A 108 14.21 14.04 15.17
CA ASN A 108 14.83 12.74 14.95
C ASN A 108 14.14 11.68 15.80
N PHE A 109 14.30 10.41 15.43
CA PHE A 109 13.97 9.32 16.34
C PHE A 109 14.95 9.31 17.52
N PRO A 110 14.54 8.91 18.74
CA PRO A 110 15.46 8.59 19.82
C PRO A 110 16.51 7.61 19.32
N TRP A 111 17.76 7.81 19.70
CA TRP A 111 18.81 6.83 19.39
C TRP A 111 18.70 5.65 20.34
N LYS A 112 19.42 4.59 20.04
CA LYS A 112 19.53 3.41 20.90
C LYS A 112 19.93 3.84 22.31
N GLU A 113 19.20 3.34 23.31
CA GLU A 113 19.41 3.66 24.74
C GLU A 113 19.00 5.09 25.18
N ASP A 114 18.33 5.87 24.35
CA ASP A 114 17.71 7.14 24.77
C ASP A 114 16.33 6.85 25.41
N TYR A 115 16.34 6.24 26.58
CA TYR A 115 15.12 5.86 27.33
C TYR A 115 14.28 7.06 27.81
N GLN A 116 14.85 8.26 27.79
CA GLN A 116 14.14 9.51 28.11
C GLN A 116 13.63 10.24 26.86
N GLY A 117 13.99 9.77 25.67
CA GLY A 117 13.54 10.34 24.42
C GLY A 117 12.23 9.73 23.94
N CYS A 118 11.32 10.55 23.42
CA CYS A 118 10.10 10.06 22.78
C CYS A 118 9.85 10.72 21.42
N VAL A 119 9.07 10.05 20.58
CA VAL A 119 8.41 10.66 19.44
C VAL A 119 6.91 10.69 19.68
N ILE A 120 6.27 11.77 19.24
CA ILE A 120 4.83 11.96 19.44
C ILE A 120 4.14 12.28 18.12
N SER A 121 2.86 11.99 18.04
CA SER A 121 2.05 12.41 16.91
C SER A 121 1.86 13.93 16.90
N ARG A 122 1.67 14.48 15.70
CA ARG A 122 1.38 15.90 15.50
C ARG A 122 0.13 16.33 16.28
N ARG A 123 -0.91 15.50 16.31
CA ARG A 123 -2.13 15.77 17.05
C ARG A 123 -1.84 15.89 18.55
N LEU A 124 -1.11 14.94 19.13
CA LEU A 124 -0.75 14.99 20.53
C LEU A 124 0.07 16.25 20.87
N SER A 125 1.02 16.65 19.98
CA SER A 125 1.78 17.89 20.13
C SER A 125 0.87 19.13 20.15
N GLN A 126 -0.13 19.19 19.26
CA GLN A 126 -1.09 20.29 19.23
C GLN A 126 -1.99 20.33 20.48
N GLU A 127 -2.45 19.16 20.94
CA GLU A 127 -3.37 19.06 22.07
C GLU A 127 -2.70 19.29 23.42
N LEU A 128 -1.42 18.96 23.58
CA LEU A 128 -0.68 19.18 24.85
C LEU A 128 0.07 20.51 24.88
N PHE A 129 0.60 20.98 23.74
CA PHE A 129 1.48 22.15 23.69
C PHE A 129 0.91 23.31 22.87
N GLY A 130 -0.23 23.11 22.19
CA GLY A 130 -0.84 24.14 21.32
C GLY A 130 -0.03 24.41 20.04
N THR A 131 0.92 23.57 19.68
CA THR A 131 1.83 23.79 18.55
C THR A 131 2.23 22.49 17.86
N ASP A 132 2.52 22.58 16.54
CA ASP A 132 3.11 21.48 15.75
C ASP A 132 4.61 21.31 16.02
N LYS A 133 5.22 22.21 16.83
CA LYS A 133 6.67 22.27 17.08
C LYS A 133 6.97 21.94 18.54
N GLY A 134 6.43 20.82 19.02
CA GLY A 134 6.57 20.40 20.42
C GLY A 134 7.93 19.80 20.79
N ILE A 135 8.95 19.82 19.91
CA ILE A 135 10.29 19.27 20.21
C ILE A 135 10.92 20.02 21.40
N GLY A 136 11.51 19.24 22.32
CA GLY A 136 12.16 19.77 23.53
C GLY A 136 11.20 20.01 24.71
N ASN A 137 9.88 19.79 24.54
CA ASN A 137 8.96 19.75 25.66
C ASN A 137 9.00 18.37 26.36
N GLU A 138 8.58 18.35 27.61
CA GLU A 138 8.47 17.14 28.41
C GLU A 138 7.02 16.68 28.48
N ILE A 139 6.85 15.36 28.44
CA ILE A 139 5.57 14.67 28.62
C ILE A 139 5.73 13.66 29.74
N GLN A 140 4.77 13.61 30.64
CA GLN A 140 4.72 12.60 31.70
C GLN A 140 3.74 11.51 31.34
N VAL A 141 4.18 10.26 31.53
CA VAL A 141 3.39 9.04 31.39
C VAL A 141 3.65 8.18 32.61
N GLU A 142 2.62 7.79 33.35
CA GLU A 142 2.72 6.95 34.56
C GLU A 142 3.73 7.45 35.63
N GLY A 143 4.04 8.74 35.62
CA GLY A 143 5.00 9.37 36.54
C GLY A 143 6.41 9.47 36.01
N GLU A 144 6.71 8.92 34.85
CA GLU A 144 7.98 9.08 34.15
C GLU A 144 7.93 10.26 33.17
N SER A 145 9.06 10.95 33.00
CA SER A 145 9.18 12.12 32.13
C SER A 145 9.96 11.77 30.86
N TYR A 146 9.39 12.07 29.72
CA TYR A 146 9.98 11.86 28.40
C TYR A 146 10.16 13.18 27.66
N LEU A 147 11.32 13.36 27.02
CA LEU A 147 11.65 14.53 26.22
C LEU A 147 11.30 14.30 24.75
N VAL A 148 10.47 15.15 24.16
CA VAL A 148 10.09 15.05 22.74
C VAL A 148 11.29 15.28 21.84
N ARG A 149 11.72 14.25 21.12
CA ARG A 149 12.80 14.26 20.12
C ARG A 149 12.30 14.43 18.71
N GLY A 150 11.11 13.95 18.42
CA GLY A 150 10.53 14.00 17.09
C GLY A 150 9.01 14.07 17.06
N ILE A 151 8.49 14.55 15.93
CA ILE A 151 7.06 14.67 15.70
C ILE A 151 6.69 13.85 14.47
N LEU A 152 5.73 12.94 14.65
CA LEU A 152 5.20 12.06 13.62
C LEU A 152 3.94 12.68 12.97
N LYS A 153 3.75 12.40 11.70
CA LYS A 153 2.48 12.67 11.02
C LYS A 153 1.43 11.69 11.56
N GLY A 154 0.37 12.18 12.17
CA GLY A 154 -0.71 11.34 12.67
C GLY A 154 -1.86 12.20 13.21
N GLU A 155 -3.07 11.65 13.08
CA GLU A 155 -4.31 12.27 13.55
C GLU A 155 -4.83 11.63 14.84
N GLU A 156 -4.13 10.63 15.35
CA GLU A 156 -4.38 9.94 16.61
C GLU A 156 -3.35 10.39 17.65
N ASN A 157 -3.69 10.33 18.91
CA ASN A 157 -2.77 10.61 19.98
C ASN A 157 -1.86 9.40 20.21
N LEU A 158 -0.60 9.54 19.86
CA LEU A 158 0.40 8.48 19.93
C LEU A 158 1.70 9.04 20.54
N LEU A 159 2.27 8.28 21.46
CA LEU A 159 3.60 8.49 22.01
C LEU A 159 4.39 7.19 21.91
N ALA A 160 5.61 7.24 21.37
CA ALA A 160 6.49 6.08 21.28
C ALA A 160 7.85 6.37 21.90
N VAL A 161 8.33 5.42 22.71
CA VAL A 161 9.60 5.47 23.44
C VAL A 161 10.47 4.27 23.08
N TRP A 162 11.72 4.31 23.48
CA TRP A 162 12.61 3.16 23.39
C TRP A 162 12.29 2.20 24.54
N ALA A 163 11.97 0.93 24.23
CA ALA A 163 11.65 -0.10 25.21
C ALA A 163 12.89 -0.53 26.00
N GLU A 164 12.72 -0.86 27.26
CA GLU A 164 13.75 -1.45 28.10
C GLU A 164 14.13 -2.86 27.64
N GLU A 165 15.27 -3.38 28.13
CA GLU A 165 15.79 -4.69 27.70
C GLU A 165 14.90 -5.86 28.12
N ASP A 166 14.28 -5.77 29.28
CA ASP A 166 13.39 -6.77 29.85
C ASP A 166 11.92 -6.59 29.47
N GLN A 167 11.62 -5.53 28.66
CA GLN A 167 10.27 -5.30 28.16
C GLN A 167 9.83 -6.45 27.26
N GLU A 168 8.67 -7.00 27.57
CA GLU A 168 8.00 -8.01 26.78
C GLU A 168 7.38 -7.41 25.50
N LEU A 169 7.62 -8.04 24.35
CA LEU A 169 7.21 -7.58 23.02
C LEU A 169 6.21 -8.55 22.41
N GLU A 170 5.22 -8.00 21.68
CA GLU A 170 4.11 -8.76 21.12
C GLU A 170 3.87 -8.50 19.64
N ASN A 171 4.42 -7.42 19.08
CA ASN A 171 4.22 -7.06 17.69
C ASN A 171 5.56 -6.85 17.00
N PHE A 172 5.68 -7.33 15.76
CA PHE A 172 6.94 -7.27 15.01
C PHE A 172 6.71 -6.74 13.62
N ARG A 173 7.57 -5.83 13.19
CA ARG A 173 7.60 -5.36 11.82
C ARG A 173 8.95 -5.65 11.20
N LEU A 174 8.92 -6.31 10.05
CA LEU A 174 10.07 -6.61 9.23
C LEU A 174 10.05 -5.75 7.96
N SER A 175 11.19 -5.18 7.59
CA SER A 175 11.36 -4.47 6.33
C SER A 175 12.47 -5.12 5.52
N TYR A 176 12.14 -5.49 4.30
CA TYR A 176 13.06 -6.09 3.34
C TYR A 176 13.43 -5.09 2.23
N ASP A 177 14.48 -5.37 1.49
CA ASP A 177 14.89 -4.53 0.36
C ASP A 177 14.01 -4.72 -0.88
N SER A 178 13.32 -5.86 -0.97
CA SER A 178 12.48 -6.26 -2.11
C SER A 178 11.00 -6.28 -1.75
N ASP A 179 10.15 -5.86 -2.70
CA ASP A 179 8.69 -5.99 -2.62
C ASP A 179 8.18 -7.35 -3.12
N LEU A 180 9.10 -8.29 -3.39
CA LEU A 180 8.82 -9.65 -3.86
C LEU A 180 9.19 -10.73 -2.84
N GLU A 181 9.66 -10.32 -1.66
CA GLU A 181 9.98 -11.30 -0.61
C GLU A 181 8.74 -12.10 -0.21
N PRO A 182 8.89 -13.42 -0.01
CA PRO A 182 7.81 -14.27 0.45
C PRO A 182 7.38 -13.91 1.88
N VAL A 183 6.08 -13.95 2.15
CA VAL A 183 5.58 -13.81 3.53
C VAL A 183 6.03 -14.97 4.40
N SER A 184 6.10 -16.17 3.83
CA SER A 184 6.62 -17.36 4.48
C SER A 184 8.03 -17.20 5.03
N GLN A 185 8.89 -16.43 4.35
CA GLN A 185 10.23 -16.10 4.83
C GLN A 185 10.19 -15.18 6.07
N ALA A 186 9.27 -14.21 6.10
CA ALA A 186 9.09 -13.34 7.25
C ALA A 186 8.54 -14.13 8.46
N GLU A 187 7.58 -15.01 8.23
CA GLU A 187 7.00 -15.87 9.27
C GLU A 187 8.03 -16.86 9.80
N GLU A 188 8.81 -17.49 8.93
CA GLU A 188 9.90 -18.41 9.35
C GLU A 188 10.97 -17.69 10.15
N PHE A 189 11.39 -16.49 9.71
CA PHE A 189 12.37 -15.68 10.45
C PHE A 189 11.88 -15.38 11.87
N LEU A 190 10.62 -14.95 12.03
CA LEU A 190 10.05 -14.70 13.35
C LEU A 190 9.83 -15.97 14.15
N TYR A 191 9.41 -17.05 13.52
CA TYR A 191 9.29 -18.34 14.20
C TYR A 191 10.63 -18.82 14.78
N GLN A 192 11.73 -18.63 14.05
CA GLN A 192 13.08 -18.95 14.54
C GLN A 192 13.49 -18.05 15.72
N MET A 193 13.00 -16.80 15.76
CA MET A 193 13.31 -15.86 16.83
C MET A 193 12.40 -16.05 18.06
N THR A 194 11.11 -16.28 17.86
CA THR A 194 10.10 -16.31 18.93
C THR A 194 9.69 -17.70 19.38
N GLY A 195 9.87 -18.71 18.51
CA GLY A 195 9.37 -20.07 18.72
C GLY A 195 7.84 -20.21 18.59
N ALA A 196 7.14 -19.16 18.15
CA ALA A 196 5.68 -19.11 18.04
C ALA A 196 5.22 -18.68 16.65
N GLU A 197 4.08 -19.17 16.19
CA GLU A 197 3.42 -18.69 14.98
C GLU A 197 2.64 -17.42 15.27
N PRO A 198 2.60 -16.45 14.35
CA PRO A 198 1.83 -15.23 14.54
C PRO A 198 0.31 -15.50 14.47
N ASP A 199 -0.46 -14.80 15.29
CA ASP A 199 -1.91 -14.87 15.26
C ASP A 199 -2.49 -14.17 14.03
N ARG A 200 -1.83 -13.10 13.57
CA ARG A 200 -2.24 -12.30 12.39
C ARG A 200 -1.02 -11.75 11.68
N THR A 201 -1.07 -11.76 10.35
CA THR A 201 0.02 -11.24 9.48
C THR A 201 -0.52 -10.16 8.55
N PHE A 202 0.09 -8.98 8.58
CA PHE A 202 -0.16 -7.91 7.61
C PHE A 202 0.92 -7.97 6.51
N GLU A 203 0.48 -8.16 5.28
CA GLU A 203 1.35 -8.35 4.11
C GLU A 203 1.38 -7.09 3.26
N GLY A 204 2.35 -6.19 3.48
CA GLY A 204 2.47 -4.96 2.70
C GLY A 204 2.66 -5.21 1.20
N ASN A 205 3.36 -6.30 0.83
CA ASN A 205 3.58 -6.68 -0.56
C ASN A 205 2.28 -7.05 -1.30
N LEU A 206 1.31 -7.68 -0.63
CA LEU A 206 -0.01 -7.98 -1.18
C LEU A 206 -0.78 -6.70 -1.51
N TYR A 207 -0.84 -5.76 -0.55
CA TYR A 207 -1.52 -4.48 -0.75
C TYR A 207 -0.82 -3.62 -1.81
N GLY A 208 0.51 -3.69 -1.88
CA GLY A 208 1.30 -3.08 -2.94
C GLY A 208 1.03 -3.66 -4.32
N ALA A 209 0.92 -4.98 -4.43
CA ALA A 209 0.59 -5.68 -5.66
C ALA A 209 -0.83 -5.34 -6.14
N LEU A 210 -1.82 -5.31 -5.22
CA LEU A 210 -3.19 -4.88 -5.51
C LEU A 210 -3.23 -3.43 -6.02
N SER A 211 -2.59 -2.50 -5.30
CA SER A 211 -2.51 -1.10 -5.72
C SER A 211 -1.91 -0.95 -7.11
N ARG A 212 -0.84 -1.69 -7.40
CA ARG A 212 -0.15 -1.69 -8.69
C ARG A 212 -1.05 -2.25 -9.80
N PHE A 213 -1.69 -3.39 -9.56
CA PHE A 213 -2.61 -3.99 -10.53
C PHE A 213 -3.72 -3.01 -10.93
N PHE A 214 -4.42 -2.43 -9.97
CA PHE A 214 -5.51 -1.49 -10.25
C PHE A 214 -5.01 -0.19 -10.89
N LEU A 215 -3.82 0.31 -10.52
CA LEU A 215 -3.21 1.49 -11.13
C LEU A 215 -2.95 1.29 -12.63
N PHE A 216 -2.53 0.09 -13.05
CA PHE A 216 -2.28 -0.22 -14.46
C PHE A 216 -3.56 -0.55 -15.24
N LEU A 217 -4.66 -0.84 -14.58
CA LEU A 217 -5.91 -1.28 -15.23
C LEU A 217 -6.45 -0.28 -16.27
N PRO A 218 -6.51 1.05 -16.04
CA PRO A 218 -6.90 2.02 -17.06
C PRO A 218 -5.93 2.02 -18.26
N ILE A 219 -4.63 1.92 -18.02
CA ILE A 219 -3.62 1.85 -19.10
C ILE A 219 -3.83 0.60 -19.95
N LEU A 220 -4.09 -0.55 -19.32
CA LEU A 220 -4.36 -1.81 -20.01
C LEU A 220 -5.65 -1.73 -20.84
N ALA A 221 -6.72 -1.19 -20.26
CA ALA A 221 -7.99 -1.00 -20.97
C ALA A 221 -7.85 -0.06 -22.16
N GLY A 222 -7.24 1.12 -21.96
CA GLY A 222 -7.03 2.12 -23.02
C GLY A 222 -6.11 1.62 -24.14
N SER A 223 -5.02 0.96 -23.79
CA SER A 223 -4.11 0.39 -24.80
C SER A 223 -4.74 -0.76 -25.56
N PHE A 224 -5.49 -1.66 -24.92
CA PHE A 224 -6.24 -2.72 -25.58
C PHE A 224 -7.26 -2.14 -26.57
N LEU A 225 -8.12 -1.22 -26.09
CA LEU A 225 -9.12 -0.58 -26.92
C LEU A 225 -8.50 0.22 -28.07
N GLY A 226 -7.45 1.00 -27.79
CA GLY A 226 -6.69 1.74 -28.79
C GLY A 226 -6.08 0.84 -29.85
N GLY A 227 -5.49 -0.29 -29.46
CA GLY A 227 -4.93 -1.30 -30.35
C GLY A 227 -5.98 -1.90 -31.28
N VAL A 228 -7.10 -2.37 -30.73
CA VAL A 228 -8.22 -2.93 -31.50
C VAL A 228 -8.80 -1.92 -32.49
N CYS A 229 -8.97 -0.66 -32.04
CA CYS A 229 -9.53 0.39 -32.90
C CYS A 229 -8.58 0.80 -34.01
N SER A 230 -7.32 0.99 -33.71
CA SER A 230 -6.31 1.31 -34.71
C SER A 230 -6.20 0.19 -35.76
N PHE A 231 -6.19 -1.07 -35.33
CA PHE A 231 -6.16 -2.22 -36.21
C PHE A 231 -7.38 -2.29 -37.15
N ARG A 232 -8.61 -2.09 -36.60
CA ARG A 232 -9.85 -2.04 -37.39
C ARG A 232 -9.87 -0.87 -38.36
N THR A 233 -9.35 0.29 -37.95
CA THR A 233 -9.29 1.47 -38.80
C THR A 233 -8.30 1.27 -39.94
N ALA A 234 -7.15 0.62 -39.69
CA ALA A 234 -6.18 0.24 -40.73
C ALA A 234 -6.81 -0.63 -41.82
N GLY A 235 -7.65 -1.60 -41.45
CA GLY A 235 -8.34 -2.46 -42.41
C GLY A 235 -9.31 -1.72 -43.36
N LYS A 236 -9.85 -0.57 -42.95
CA LYS A 236 -10.78 0.28 -43.73
C LYS A 236 -10.07 1.26 -44.66
N GLN A 237 -8.77 1.52 -44.46
CA GLN A 237 -8.03 2.49 -45.27
C GLN A 237 -7.69 1.93 -46.65
N ARG A 238 -7.93 2.71 -47.72
CA ARG A 238 -7.56 2.37 -49.09
C ARG A 238 -6.12 2.83 -49.43
N GLU A 239 -5.66 3.93 -48.85
CA GLU A 239 -4.31 4.48 -49.06
C GLU A 239 -3.25 3.69 -48.29
N LYS A 240 -2.24 3.17 -48.97
CA LYS A 240 -1.17 2.35 -48.36
C LYS A 240 -0.44 3.09 -47.21
N ARG A 241 -0.14 4.40 -47.36
CA ARG A 241 0.54 5.20 -46.32
C ARG A 241 -0.30 5.33 -45.06
N ARG A 242 -1.60 5.64 -45.17
CA ARG A 242 -2.53 5.75 -44.02
C ARG A 242 -2.76 4.38 -43.38
N LYS A 243 -2.85 3.32 -44.17
CA LYS A 243 -2.97 1.95 -43.67
C LYS A 243 -1.76 1.55 -42.83
N LEU A 244 -0.55 1.84 -43.32
CA LEU A 244 0.70 1.59 -42.59
C LEU A 244 0.75 2.38 -41.27
N PHE A 245 0.39 3.66 -41.28
CA PHE A 245 0.34 4.51 -40.07
C PHE A 245 -0.56 3.88 -38.99
N TRP A 246 -1.77 3.44 -39.33
CA TRP A 246 -2.69 2.84 -38.39
C TRP A 246 -2.20 1.47 -37.86
N TYR A 247 -1.50 0.67 -38.67
CA TYR A 247 -0.88 -0.56 -38.18
C TYR A 247 0.28 -0.30 -37.23
N LEU A 248 1.11 0.70 -37.50
CA LEU A 248 2.19 1.09 -36.60
C LEU A 248 1.62 1.59 -35.28
N LEU A 249 0.57 2.42 -35.32
CA LEU A 249 -0.11 2.89 -34.13
C LEU A 249 -0.73 1.73 -33.31
N ALA A 250 -1.35 0.76 -33.98
CA ALA A 250 -1.85 -0.46 -33.33
C ALA A 250 -0.70 -1.24 -32.66
N GLY A 251 0.46 -1.36 -33.32
CA GLY A 251 1.65 -1.98 -32.78
C GLY A 251 2.13 -1.29 -31.49
N ILE A 252 2.15 0.05 -31.45
CA ILE A 252 2.52 0.83 -30.26
C ILE A 252 1.55 0.53 -29.13
N PHE A 253 0.24 0.50 -29.36
CA PHE A 253 -0.75 0.18 -28.34
C PHE A 253 -0.59 -1.24 -27.77
N TRP A 254 -0.31 -2.23 -28.64
CA TRP A 254 -0.05 -3.59 -28.19
C TRP A 254 1.24 -3.71 -27.39
N LEU A 255 2.30 -2.99 -27.76
CA LEU A 255 3.53 -2.92 -26.97
C LEU A 255 3.27 -2.30 -25.59
N LEU A 256 2.50 -1.21 -25.51
CA LEU A 256 2.10 -0.60 -24.24
C LEU A 256 1.24 -1.56 -23.39
N PHE A 257 0.34 -2.30 -24.01
CA PHE A 257 -0.48 -3.31 -23.32
C PHE A 257 0.38 -4.40 -22.68
N PHE A 258 1.27 -5.03 -23.43
CA PHE A 258 2.13 -6.09 -22.92
C PHE A 258 3.14 -5.58 -21.90
N TRP A 259 3.69 -4.38 -22.10
CA TRP A 259 4.55 -3.72 -21.13
C TRP A 259 3.79 -3.45 -19.82
N GLY A 260 2.58 -2.87 -19.91
CA GLY A 260 1.73 -2.61 -18.76
C GLY A 260 1.33 -3.89 -18.03
N LEU A 261 1.00 -4.96 -18.75
CA LEU A 261 0.68 -6.28 -18.19
C LEU A 261 1.86 -6.83 -17.38
N GLY A 262 3.07 -6.83 -17.94
CA GLY A 262 4.27 -7.30 -17.23
C GLY A 262 4.64 -6.44 -16.01
N ARG A 263 4.22 -5.17 -15.99
CA ARG A 263 4.44 -4.28 -14.83
C ARG A 263 3.33 -4.38 -13.78
N SER A 264 2.10 -4.70 -14.18
CA SER A 264 0.95 -4.79 -13.27
C SER A 264 0.98 -6.05 -12.41
N VAL A 265 1.46 -7.17 -12.97
CA VAL A 265 1.49 -8.49 -12.30
C VAL A 265 2.90 -8.73 -11.74
N ARG A 266 3.16 -8.16 -10.57
CA ARG A 266 4.36 -8.45 -9.76
C ARG A 266 3.89 -8.94 -8.40
N LEU A 267 3.93 -10.24 -8.23
CA LEU A 267 3.49 -10.95 -7.02
C LEU A 267 4.68 -11.71 -6.44
N SER A 268 4.69 -11.87 -5.13
CA SER A 268 5.62 -12.75 -4.42
C SER A 268 5.47 -14.20 -4.89
N PRO A 269 6.52 -15.02 -4.82
CA PRO A 269 6.46 -16.45 -5.13
C PRO A 269 5.36 -17.23 -4.39
N ASP A 270 5.01 -16.84 -3.17
CA ASP A 270 3.96 -17.47 -2.36
C ASP A 270 2.57 -17.46 -3.01
N TYR A 271 2.32 -16.57 -3.96
CA TYR A 271 1.06 -16.50 -4.68
C TYR A 271 1.00 -17.40 -5.93
N PHE A 272 2.02 -18.25 -6.13
CA PHE A 272 2.05 -19.20 -7.23
C PHE A 272 2.11 -20.63 -6.69
N PRO A 273 1.33 -21.58 -7.27
CA PRO A 273 1.34 -22.95 -6.85
C PRO A 273 2.69 -23.62 -7.17
N SER A 274 3.16 -24.48 -6.30
CA SER A 274 4.36 -25.30 -6.52
C SER A 274 4.17 -26.26 -7.70
N MET A 275 2.93 -26.73 -7.91
CA MET A 275 2.52 -27.56 -9.06
C MET A 275 1.29 -26.95 -9.76
N TRP A 276 1.41 -26.71 -11.05
CA TRP A 276 0.32 -26.15 -11.89
C TRP A 276 -0.92 -27.03 -12.01
N SER A 277 -0.85 -28.29 -11.59
CA SER A 277 -1.99 -29.23 -11.55
C SER A 277 -2.90 -29.02 -10.34
N GLU A 278 -2.52 -28.21 -9.37
CA GLU A 278 -3.27 -27.96 -8.14
C GLU A 278 -4.37 -26.90 -8.34
N LEU A 279 -5.53 -27.35 -8.86
CA LEU A 279 -6.65 -26.47 -9.18
C LEU A 279 -7.30 -25.82 -7.95
N SER A 280 -7.13 -26.42 -6.77
CA SER A 280 -7.65 -25.91 -5.48
C SER A 280 -6.82 -24.80 -4.86
N PHE A 281 -5.59 -24.58 -5.32
CA PHE A 281 -4.67 -23.60 -4.76
C PHE A 281 -5.26 -22.18 -4.72
N TYR A 282 -5.70 -21.66 -5.86
CA TYR A 282 -6.20 -20.27 -5.90
C TYR A 282 -7.50 -20.03 -5.11
N PRO A 283 -8.52 -20.91 -5.14
CA PRO A 283 -9.67 -20.76 -4.26
C PRO A 283 -9.30 -20.76 -2.77
N GLN A 284 -8.40 -21.64 -2.34
CA GLN A 284 -7.95 -21.72 -0.95
C GLN A 284 -7.15 -20.48 -0.55
N LEU A 285 -6.21 -20.03 -1.40
CA LEU A 285 -5.45 -18.80 -1.19
C LEU A 285 -6.36 -17.58 -1.05
N ILE A 286 -7.37 -17.44 -1.91
CA ILE A 286 -8.32 -16.32 -1.85
C ILE A 286 -9.13 -16.37 -0.54
N GLU A 287 -9.59 -17.54 -0.13
CA GLU A 287 -10.34 -17.73 1.11
C GLU A 287 -9.47 -17.37 2.34
N GLU A 288 -8.23 -17.84 2.37
CA GLU A 288 -7.24 -17.51 3.40
C GLU A 288 -7.00 -15.99 3.48
N LYS A 289 -6.72 -15.33 2.35
CA LYS A 289 -6.46 -13.87 2.32
C LYS A 289 -7.70 -13.05 2.69
N ILE A 290 -8.90 -13.50 2.32
CA ILE A 290 -10.17 -12.85 2.75
C ILE A 290 -10.35 -13.02 4.26
N LYS A 291 -10.08 -14.21 4.80
CA LYS A 291 -10.17 -14.46 6.24
C LYS A 291 -9.17 -13.60 7.01
N GLY A 292 -7.88 -13.59 6.60
CA GLY A 292 -6.85 -12.74 7.21
C GLY A 292 -7.19 -11.25 7.14
N PHE A 293 -7.71 -10.77 6.00
CA PHE A 293 -8.17 -9.38 5.89
C PHE A 293 -9.30 -9.04 6.87
N ARG A 294 -10.24 -9.96 7.09
CA ARG A 294 -11.34 -9.77 8.05
C ARG A 294 -10.80 -9.70 9.49
N GLU A 295 -9.93 -10.61 9.86
CA GLU A 295 -9.29 -10.65 11.18
C GLU A 295 -8.48 -9.36 11.45
N LEU A 296 -7.76 -8.87 10.45
CA LEU A 296 -7.04 -7.60 10.53
C LEU A 296 -7.99 -6.38 10.69
N THR A 297 -9.17 -6.40 10.04
CA THR A 297 -10.11 -5.27 10.13
C THR A 297 -10.93 -5.27 11.42
N GLU A 298 -11.08 -6.43 12.08
CA GLU A 298 -11.76 -6.58 13.37
C GLU A 298 -10.84 -6.26 14.55
N SER A 299 -9.54 -6.23 14.34
CA SER A 299 -8.52 -5.92 15.36
C SER A 299 -7.94 -4.51 15.19
N SER A 300 -7.29 -3.99 16.24
CA SER A 300 -6.52 -2.75 16.15
C SER A 300 -5.26 -2.99 15.30
N LEU A 301 -5.20 -2.33 14.15
CA LEU A 301 -3.98 -2.27 13.35
C LEU A 301 -3.07 -1.17 13.87
N CYS A 302 -1.76 -1.36 13.81
CA CYS A 302 -0.85 -0.27 14.06
C CYS A 302 -1.06 0.87 13.05
N GLN A 303 -0.73 2.09 13.45
CA GLN A 303 -0.98 3.29 12.62
C GLN A 303 -0.35 3.18 11.22
N ALA A 304 0.83 2.53 11.12
CA ALA A 304 1.52 2.36 9.85
C ALA A 304 0.77 1.44 8.88
N ASP A 305 0.22 0.33 9.37
CA ASP A 305 -0.55 -0.62 8.55
C ASP A 305 -1.89 -0.04 8.14
N SER A 306 -2.56 0.67 9.04
CA SER A 306 -3.78 1.44 8.74
C SER A 306 -3.54 2.46 7.64
N TYR A 307 -2.36 3.13 7.64
CA TYR A 307 -1.99 4.08 6.59
C TYR A 307 -1.76 3.40 5.24
N ILE A 308 -1.08 2.24 5.22
CA ILE A 308 -0.84 1.45 3.99
C ILE A 308 -2.18 0.96 3.42
N LEU A 309 -3.05 0.42 4.27
CA LEU A 309 -4.36 -0.08 3.88
C LEU A 309 -5.26 1.03 3.31
N GLY A 310 -5.34 2.16 4.02
CA GLY A 310 -6.08 3.35 3.58
C GLY A 310 -5.58 3.91 2.26
N GLY A 311 -4.26 3.98 2.08
CA GLY A 311 -3.63 4.42 0.83
C GLY A 311 -3.87 3.45 -0.33
N THR A 312 -3.86 2.14 -0.06
CA THR A 312 -4.24 1.10 -1.04
C THR A 312 -5.69 1.28 -1.48
N LEU A 313 -6.62 1.39 -0.53
CA LEU A 313 -8.04 1.58 -0.83
C LEU A 313 -8.27 2.86 -1.66
N LYS A 314 -7.64 3.97 -1.27
CA LYS A 314 -7.70 5.23 -2.02
C LYS A 314 -7.18 5.07 -3.45
N THR A 315 -6.05 4.39 -3.63
CA THR A 315 -5.45 4.13 -4.96
C THR A 315 -6.38 3.30 -5.83
N VAL A 316 -6.95 2.22 -5.27
CA VAL A 316 -7.90 1.33 -5.97
C VAL A 316 -9.16 2.10 -6.39
N LEU A 317 -9.79 2.86 -5.48
CA LEU A 317 -10.99 3.62 -5.78
C LEU A 317 -10.76 4.69 -6.85
N LEU A 318 -9.63 5.41 -6.79
CA LEU A 318 -9.26 6.40 -7.80
C LEU A 318 -8.97 5.77 -9.15
N ALA A 319 -8.27 4.63 -9.20
CA ALA A 319 -7.99 3.90 -10.43
C ALA A 319 -9.28 3.37 -11.09
N LEU A 320 -10.20 2.81 -10.31
CA LEU A 320 -11.52 2.36 -10.80
C LEU A 320 -12.38 3.53 -11.29
N SER A 321 -12.34 4.67 -10.59
CA SER A 321 -13.01 5.90 -11.04
C SER A 321 -12.42 6.39 -12.37
N GLY A 322 -11.09 6.35 -12.52
CA GLY A 322 -10.40 6.67 -13.76
C GLY A 322 -10.84 5.76 -14.91
N LEU A 323 -10.90 4.44 -14.67
CA LEU A 323 -11.39 3.46 -15.64
C LEU A 323 -12.85 3.73 -16.03
N PHE A 324 -13.70 4.04 -15.07
CA PHE A 324 -15.11 4.38 -15.34
C PHE A 324 -15.23 5.62 -16.24
N PHE A 325 -14.49 6.70 -15.97
CA PHE A 325 -14.49 7.88 -16.82
C PHE A 325 -13.88 7.63 -18.21
N GLU A 326 -12.89 6.74 -18.32
CA GLU A 326 -12.35 6.30 -19.60
C GLU A 326 -13.42 5.56 -20.43
N MET A 327 -14.20 4.67 -19.81
CA MET A 327 -15.32 3.99 -20.48
C MET A 327 -16.40 4.99 -20.92
N LEU A 328 -16.73 6.00 -20.12
CA LEU A 328 -17.63 7.08 -20.51
C LEU A 328 -17.06 7.88 -21.68
N ALA A 329 -15.79 8.25 -21.65
CA ALA A 329 -15.14 8.93 -22.78
C ALA A 329 -15.23 8.09 -24.06
N ALA A 330 -14.95 6.80 -24.00
CA ALA A 330 -15.08 5.88 -25.14
C ALA A 330 -16.52 5.84 -25.67
N ALA A 331 -17.53 5.79 -24.81
CA ALA A 331 -18.96 5.78 -25.20
C ALA A 331 -19.41 7.09 -25.87
N TRP A 332 -18.81 8.23 -25.46
CA TRP A 332 -19.12 9.54 -26.03
C TRP A 332 -18.20 9.92 -27.20
N SER A 333 -17.25 9.07 -27.56
CA SER A 333 -16.37 9.27 -28.72
C SER A 333 -17.20 9.57 -29.99
N PRO A 334 -16.73 10.46 -30.88
CA PRO A 334 -17.41 10.77 -32.12
C PRO A 334 -17.66 9.50 -32.95
N LYS A 335 -18.91 9.29 -33.41
CA LYS A 335 -19.35 8.05 -34.09
C LYS A 335 -18.53 7.62 -35.31
N ASP A 336 -17.74 8.47 -35.87
CA ASP A 336 -16.90 8.18 -37.04
C ASP A 336 -15.66 7.33 -36.70
N SER A 337 -15.30 7.21 -35.41
CA SER A 337 -14.15 6.43 -34.94
C SER A 337 -14.52 5.03 -34.40
N TRP A 338 -15.80 4.80 -33.98
CA TRP A 338 -16.17 3.57 -33.27
C TRP A 338 -17.46 2.96 -33.84
N HIS A 339 -17.43 2.39 -35.04
CA HIS A 339 -18.51 1.52 -35.47
C HIS A 339 -18.41 0.14 -34.81
N PHE A 340 -18.87 0.04 -33.58
CA PHE A 340 -19.27 -1.22 -32.96
C PHE A 340 -20.65 -1.61 -33.54
N THR A 341 -20.70 -2.11 -34.75
CA THR A 341 -21.90 -2.86 -35.25
C THR A 341 -21.66 -4.31 -34.85
N PRO A 342 -22.44 -4.87 -33.90
CA PRO A 342 -22.40 -6.30 -33.67
C PRO A 342 -22.76 -7.01 -34.98
N ALA A 343 -22.02 -8.06 -35.31
CA ALA A 343 -22.14 -8.83 -36.56
C ALA A 343 -23.46 -9.60 -36.73
N VAL A 344 -24.45 -9.35 -35.87
CA VAL A 344 -25.74 -10.09 -35.82
C VAL A 344 -26.75 -9.63 -36.87
N HIS A 345 -26.54 -8.51 -37.58
CA HIS A 345 -27.56 -8.02 -38.55
C HIS A 345 -27.27 -8.31 -40.02
N ARG A 346 -26.26 -9.12 -40.38
CA ARG A 346 -25.93 -9.41 -41.80
C ARG A 346 -26.46 -10.75 -42.35
N ILE A 347 -27.29 -11.47 -41.62
CA ILE A 347 -27.81 -12.76 -42.07
C ILE A 347 -29.24 -12.64 -42.66
N LYS A 348 -29.90 -11.48 -42.61
CA LYS A 348 -31.29 -11.35 -43.06
C LYS A 348 -31.53 -10.69 -44.42
N GLU A 349 -30.50 -10.31 -45.18
CA GLU A 349 -30.70 -9.68 -46.51
C GLU A 349 -30.16 -10.49 -47.72
N LYS A 350 -30.00 -11.80 -47.58
CA LYS A 350 -29.72 -12.68 -48.74
C LYS A 350 -30.73 -13.82 -48.90
N ARG A 351 -32.02 -13.53 -48.74
CA ARG A 351 -33.09 -14.37 -49.22
C ARG A 351 -34.30 -13.50 -49.58
N ILE A 352 -34.32 -12.96 -50.78
CA ILE A 352 -35.43 -12.80 -51.68
C ILE A 352 -34.85 -12.69 -53.08
#